data_95949c8d82c60a0d7e2db861cdf93549
#
_entry.id   95949c8d82c60a0d7e2db861cdf93549
#
_cell.length_a   1.000
_cell.length_b   1.000
_cell.length_c   1.000
_cell.angle_alpha   90.00
_cell.angle_beta   90.00
_cell.angle_gamma   90.00
#
_symmetry.space_group_name_H-M   'P 1'
#
loop_
_entity.id
_entity.type
_entity.pdbx_description
1 polymer ?
#
loop_
_entity_poly.entity_id
_entity_poly.type
_entity_poly.pdbx_seq_one_letter_code
_entity_poly.pdbx_strand_id
1 'polypeptide(L)'
;MPKALRFLGWPLLAGVLLALLIIQRYPQWVGLPSQDVQLTQSPKYSLSKQGPASYADAVTLASPAVANLYTTKYVNKPAHPLFEDPQFRKFFGDNLPKQRRMESSLGSAVIMSPEGYLLTNNHVTADADQIVVALKDGRET
;
A
#
# COMPACT_ATOMS: atom_id res chain seq x y z
N MET A 1 52.56 -1.14 3.46
CA MET A 1 51.24 -1.07 4.09
C MET A 1 51.38 -1.46 5.54
N PRO A 2 51.02 -0.60 6.51
CA PRO A 2 51.32 -0.83 7.93
C PRO A 2 50.56 -2.04 8.46
N LYS A 3 51.26 -2.96 9.09
CA LYS A 3 50.75 -4.20 9.73
C LYS A 3 49.63 -3.92 10.75
N ALA A 4 49.54 -2.69 11.29
CA ALA A 4 48.50 -2.24 12.18
C ALA A 4 47.08 -2.23 11.57
N LEU A 5 46.95 -2.00 10.26
CA LEU A 5 45.63 -1.98 9.59
C LEU A 5 44.99 -3.39 9.49
N ARG A 6 45.82 -4.44 9.41
CA ARG A 6 45.31 -5.84 9.40
C ARG A 6 44.81 -6.30 10.76
N PHE A 7 45.33 -5.74 11.86
CA PHE A 7 44.90 -6.07 13.22
C PHE A 7 43.61 -5.35 13.61
N LEU A 8 43.33 -4.18 13.01
CA LEU A 8 42.13 -3.40 13.31
C LEU A 8 40.87 -3.89 12.54
N GLY A 9 41.07 -4.56 11.41
CA GLY A 9 39.97 -5.04 10.57
C GLY A 9 39.08 -6.09 11.24
N TRP A 10 39.68 -7.04 11.94
CA TRP A 10 38.95 -8.13 12.59
C TRP A 10 38.04 -7.67 13.75
N PRO A 11 38.52 -6.86 14.72
CA PRO A 11 37.65 -6.38 15.80
C PRO A 11 36.58 -5.39 15.29
N LEU A 12 36.86 -4.63 14.23
CA LEU A 12 35.86 -3.74 13.62
C LEU A 12 34.73 -4.55 12.96
N LEU A 13 35.07 -5.59 12.23
CA LEU A 13 34.10 -6.49 11.60
C LEU A 13 33.28 -7.25 12.65
N ALA A 14 33.92 -7.71 13.72
CA ALA A 14 33.23 -8.35 14.84
C ALA A 14 32.28 -7.38 15.56
N GLY A 15 32.67 -6.11 15.75
CA GLY A 15 31.83 -5.06 16.34
C GLY A 15 30.60 -4.76 15.51
N VAL A 16 30.74 -4.64 14.17
CA VAL A 16 29.63 -4.43 13.26
C VAL A 16 28.66 -5.62 13.28
N LEU A 17 29.18 -6.85 13.24
CA LEU A 17 28.34 -8.05 13.32
C LEU A 17 27.59 -8.13 14.66
N LEU A 18 28.24 -7.81 15.78
CA LEU A 18 27.61 -7.77 17.10
C LEU A 18 26.52 -6.70 17.16
N ALA A 19 26.79 -5.50 16.61
CA ALA A 19 25.81 -4.42 16.54
C ALA A 19 24.57 -4.82 15.72
N LEU A 20 24.76 -5.48 14.56
CA LEU A 20 23.66 -5.98 13.73
C LEU A 20 22.85 -7.06 14.46
N LEU A 21 23.49 -7.97 15.20
CA LEU A 21 22.80 -8.97 16.00
C LEU A 21 21.99 -8.35 17.15
N ILE A 22 22.52 -7.31 17.80
CA ILE A 22 21.81 -6.58 18.86
C ILE A 22 20.59 -5.85 18.28
N ILE A 23 20.73 -5.17 17.14
CA ILE A 23 19.63 -4.48 16.45
C ILE A 23 18.55 -5.48 16.04
N GLN A 24 18.95 -6.65 15.54
CA GLN A 24 18.00 -7.70 15.12
C GLN A 24 17.28 -8.33 16.32
N ARG A 25 17.95 -8.45 17.47
CA ARG A 25 17.36 -9.06 18.69
C ARG A 25 16.56 -8.08 19.53
N TYR A 26 16.95 -6.80 19.52
CA TYR A 26 16.35 -5.73 20.33
C TYR A 26 16.07 -4.48 19.50
N PRO A 27 15.12 -4.54 18.53
CA PRO A 27 14.82 -3.43 17.63
C PRO A 27 14.33 -2.17 18.38
N GLN A 28 13.76 -2.35 19.55
CA GLN A 28 13.30 -1.27 20.41
C GLN A 28 14.41 -0.34 20.93
N TRP A 29 15.66 -0.80 20.95
CA TRP A 29 16.78 0.00 21.42
C TRP A 29 17.27 1.02 20.38
N VAL A 30 16.93 0.80 19.12
CA VAL A 30 17.35 1.66 18.00
C VAL A 30 16.24 2.65 17.61
N GLY A 31 15.14 2.69 18.39
CA GLY A 31 14.03 3.63 18.10
C GLY A 31 13.30 3.35 16.80
N LEU A 32 13.46 2.14 16.22
CA LEU A 32 12.62 1.70 15.12
C LEU A 32 11.21 1.50 15.69
N PRO A 33 10.19 2.21 15.18
CA PRO A 33 8.82 1.99 15.63
C PRO A 33 8.46 0.54 15.34
N SER A 34 8.28 -0.27 16.37
CA SER A 34 7.61 -1.55 16.24
C SER A 34 6.17 -1.25 15.85
N GLN A 35 5.83 -1.45 14.60
CA GLN A 35 4.45 -1.36 14.11
C GLN A 35 3.71 -2.62 14.59
N ASP A 36 3.47 -2.73 15.89
CA ASP A 36 2.52 -3.70 16.42
C ASP A 36 1.11 -3.22 16.09
N VAL A 37 0.63 -3.59 14.91
CA VAL A 37 -0.77 -3.41 14.54
C VAL A 37 -1.59 -4.32 15.44
N GLN A 38 -2.25 -3.74 16.43
CA GLN A 38 -3.17 -4.47 17.29
C GLN A 38 -4.47 -4.74 16.53
N LEU A 39 -4.60 -5.96 16.00
CA LEU A 39 -5.83 -6.43 15.41
C LEU A 39 -6.82 -6.75 16.53
N THR A 40 -7.79 -5.88 16.73
CA THR A 40 -8.88 -6.13 17.66
C THR A 40 -9.85 -7.12 17.03
N GLN A 41 -9.89 -8.37 17.55
CA GLN A 41 -10.90 -9.33 17.11
C GLN A 41 -12.24 -8.94 17.68
N SER A 42 -13.19 -8.66 16.80
CA SER A 42 -14.59 -8.47 17.19
C SER A 42 -15.16 -9.73 17.87
N PRO A 43 -16.03 -9.57 18.87
CA PRO A 43 -16.71 -10.71 19.47
C PRO A 43 -17.49 -11.50 18.42
N LYS A 44 -17.45 -12.82 18.51
CA LYS A 44 -18.19 -13.71 17.60
C LYS A 44 -19.67 -13.44 17.68
N TYR A 45 -20.23 -12.74 16.70
CA TYR A 45 -21.67 -12.62 16.55
C TYR A 45 -22.23 -13.92 15.96
N SER A 46 -23.10 -14.58 16.72
CA SER A 46 -23.89 -15.71 16.20
C SER A 46 -24.98 -15.15 15.31
N LEU A 47 -24.81 -15.22 14.00
CA LEU A 47 -25.90 -14.94 13.07
C LEU A 47 -27.01 -15.99 13.30
N SER A 48 -28.21 -15.51 13.63
CA SER A 48 -29.39 -16.36 13.81
C SER A 48 -29.71 -17.11 12.52
N LYS A 49 -29.79 -18.45 12.61
CA LYS A 49 -30.00 -19.34 11.46
C LYS A 49 -31.46 -19.47 11.02
N GLN A 50 -32.30 -18.46 11.13
CA GLN A 50 -33.72 -18.58 10.78
C GLN A 50 -34.16 -17.53 9.77
N GLY A 51 -34.44 -17.98 8.54
CA GLY A 51 -35.09 -17.21 7.49
C GLY A 51 -34.30 -17.19 6.16
N PRO A 52 -34.89 -16.69 5.07
CA PRO A 52 -34.16 -16.41 3.85
C PRO A 52 -33.04 -15.45 4.21
N ALA A 53 -31.80 -15.85 3.87
CA ALA A 53 -30.58 -15.16 4.33
C ALA A 53 -30.54 -13.72 3.83
N SER A 54 -31.07 -12.79 4.62
CA SER A 54 -30.83 -11.37 4.43
C SER A 54 -29.46 -11.05 5.01
N TYR A 55 -28.60 -10.45 4.21
CA TYR A 55 -27.29 -9.94 4.67
C TYR A 55 -27.39 -8.55 5.32
N ALA A 56 -28.60 -7.98 5.46
CA ALA A 56 -28.83 -6.62 5.94
C ALA A 56 -28.18 -6.37 7.32
N ASP A 57 -28.35 -7.29 8.26
CA ASP A 57 -27.79 -7.17 9.61
C ASP A 57 -26.26 -7.23 9.58
N ALA A 58 -25.70 -8.14 8.78
CA ALA A 58 -24.24 -8.27 8.61
C ALA A 58 -23.66 -7.00 7.96
N VAL A 59 -24.31 -6.47 6.94
CA VAL A 59 -23.90 -5.22 6.28
C VAL A 59 -24.00 -4.04 7.24
N THR A 60 -25.06 -3.93 8.01
CA THR A 60 -25.23 -2.84 8.99
C THR A 60 -24.11 -2.86 10.03
N LEU A 61 -23.72 -4.05 10.47
CA LEU A 61 -22.67 -4.24 11.46
C LEU A 61 -21.26 -3.97 10.88
N ALA A 62 -21.00 -4.46 9.66
CA ALA A 62 -19.67 -4.39 9.05
C ALA A 62 -19.39 -3.06 8.35
N SER A 63 -20.41 -2.38 7.85
CA SER A 63 -20.21 -1.17 7.03
C SER A 63 -19.45 -0.02 7.69
N PRO A 64 -19.45 0.20 9.02
CA PRO A 64 -18.61 1.22 9.64
C PRO A 64 -17.10 0.94 9.51
N ALA A 65 -16.72 -0.33 9.32
CA ALA A 65 -15.34 -0.75 9.13
C ALA A 65 -14.92 -0.78 7.66
N VAL A 66 -15.78 -0.40 6.72
CA VAL A 66 -15.49 -0.40 5.29
C VAL A 66 -15.32 1.03 4.79
N ALA A 67 -14.26 1.27 4.05
CA ALA A 67 -13.99 2.53 3.38
C ALA A 67 -13.95 2.34 1.85
N ASN A 68 -14.34 3.36 1.10
CA ASN A 68 -14.15 3.42 -0.34
C ASN A 68 -12.82 4.08 -0.64
N LEU A 69 -12.09 3.54 -1.62
CA LEU A 69 -10.83 4.09 -2.08
C LEU A 69 -11.01 4.65 -3.49
N TYR A 70 -10.77 5.94 -3.66
CA TYR A 70 -10.67 6.58 -4.96
C TYR A 70 -9.20 6.75 -5.29
N THR A 71 -8.74 6.11 -6.35
CA THR A 71 -7.35 6.20 -6.78
C THR A 71 -7.23 6.96 -8.08
N THR A 72 -6.19 7.76 -8.19
CA THR A 72 -5.88 8.54 -9.38
C THR A 72 -4.48 8.19 -9.86
N LYS A 73 -4.34 7.94 -11.14
CA LYS A 73 -3.07 7.69 -11.82
C LYS A 73 -2.92 8.63 -13.01
N TYR A 74 -1.77 9.25 -13.16
CA TYR A 74 -1.44 10.06 -14.31
C TYR A 74 -0.64 9.25 -15.32
N VAL A 75 -1.20 8.99 -16.49
CA VAL A 75 -0.56 8.25 -17.57
C VAL A 75 -0.27 9.16 -18.75
N ASN A 76 0.90 8.99 -19.36
CA ASN A 76 1.25 9.65 -20.60
C ASN A 76 0.81 8.77 -21.76
N LYS A 77 -0.32 9.08 -22.37
CA LYS A 77 -0.80 8.38 -23.57
C LYS A 77 -0.54 9.20 -24.82
N PRO A 78 -0.40 8.55 -25.99
CA PRO A 78 -0.34 9.27 -27.26
C PRO A 78 -1.52 10.22 -27.39
N ALA A 79 -1.27 11.43 -27.92
CA ALA A 79 -2.31 12.45 -28.05
C ALA A 79 -3.42 12.06 -29.05
N HIS A 80 -3.16 11.11 -29.94
CA HIS A 80 -4.10 10.59 -30.91
C HIS A 80 -4.00 9.09 -31.08
N PRO A 81 -5.11 8.33 -31.27
CA PRO A 81 -5.09 6.88 -31.45
C PRO A 81 -4.20 6.39 -32.61
N LEU A 82 -4.07 7.17 -33.69
CA LEU A 82 -3.17 6.86 -34.82
C LEU A 82 -1.69 6.73 -34.38
N PHE A 83 -1.30 7.38 -33.27
CA PHE A 83 0.05 7.31 -32.74
C PHE A 83 0.35 5.98 -32.01
N GLU A 84 -0.68 5.17 -31.76
CA GLU A 84 -0.55 3.81 -31.24
C GLU A 84 -0.28 2.79 -32.32
N ASP A 85 -0.57 3.12 -33.60
CA ASP A 85 -0.35 2.22 -34.73
C ASP A 85 1.16 1.98 -34.97
N PRO A 86 1.61 0.71 -34.99
CA PRO A 86 3.01 0.36 -35.21
C PRO A 86 3.54 0.83 -36.58
N GLN A 87 2.69 0.88 -37.59
CA GLN A 87 3.06 1.36 -38.93
C GLN A 87 3.31 2.86 -38.90
N PHE A 88 2.41 3.62 -38.29
CA PHE A 88 2.56 5.06 -38.14
C PHE A 88 3.84 5.44 -37.37
N ARG A 89 4.15 4.71 -36.30
CA ARG A 89 5.39 4.90 -35.51
C ARG A 89 6.67 4.66 -36.32
N LYS A 90 6.65 3.70 -37.24
CA LYS A 90 7.80 3.45 -38.14
C LYS A 90 8.11 4.63 -39.05
N PHE A 91 7.10 5.36 -39.51
CA PHE A 91 7.27 6.51 -40.44
C PHE A 91 7.59 7.82 -39.70
N PHE A 92 7.01 8.05 -38.53
CA PHE A 92 7.09 9.31 -37.81
C PHE A 92 7.98 9.29 -36.57
N GLY A 93 8.55 8.14 -36.22
CA GLY A 93 9.43 7.96 -35.07
C GLY A 93 8.71 7.97 -33.73
N ASP A 94 9.48 7.85 -32.63
CA ASP A 94 8.95 7.76 -31.27
C ASP A 94 8.69 9.13 -30.60
N ASN A 95 9.05 10.24 -31.27
CA ASN A 95 8.87 11.60 -30.74
C ASN A 95 7.46 12.16 -30.96
N LEU A 96 6.44 11.30 -30.91
CA LEU A 96 5.06 11.71 -31.07
C LEU A 96 4.54 12.43 -29.83
N PRO A 97 3.64 13.43 -30.01
CA PRO A 97 3.05 14.17 -28.89
C PRO A 97 2.34 13.23 -27.94
N LYS A 98 2.70 13.31 -26.65
CA LYS A 98 2.02 12.59 -25.56
C LYS A 98 1.17 13.57 -24.76
N GLN A 99 0.02 13.12 -24.35
CA GLN A 99 -0.88 13.88 -23.49
C GLN A 99 -0.97 13.19 -22.13
N ARG A 100 -0.81 13.97 -21.06
CA ARG A 100 -1.04 13.49 -19.70
C ARG A 100 -2.53 13.31 -19.49
N ARG A 101 -2.95 12.08 -19.22
CA ARG A 101 -4.34 11.75 -18.89
C ARG A 101 -4.43 11.28 -17.46
N MET A 102 -5.51 11.65 -16.81
CA MET A 102 -5.87 11.18 -15.48
C MET A 102 -6.77 9.95 -15.62
N GLU A 103 -6.37 8.85 -15.05
CA GLU A 103 -7.17 7.63 -14.92
C GLU A 103 -7.57 7.50 -13.45
N SER A 104 -8.86 7.32 -13.21
CA SER A 104 -9.39 7.11 -11.86
C SER A 104 -9.96 5.70 -11.75
N SER A 105 -9.75 5.07 -10.61
CA SER A 105 -10.37 3.80 -10.29
C SER A 105 -10.95 3.81 -8.88
N LEU A 106 -11.82 2.85 -8.61
CA LEU A 106 -12.52 2.69 -7.35
C LEU A 106 -12.16 1.34 -6.74
N GLY A 107 -11.89 1.35 -5.45
CA GLY A 107 -11.65 0.16 -4.66
C GLY A 107 -12.35 0.23 -3.30
N SER A 108 -12.15 -0.79 -2.50
CA SER A 108 -12.62 -0.84 -1.12
C SER A 108 -11.50 -1.25 -0.19
N ALA A 109 -11.57 -0.80 1.05
CA ALA A 109 -10.66 -1.18 2.11
C ALA A 109 -11.42 -1.50 3.39
N VAL A 110 -10.76 -2.23 4.28
CA VAL A 110 -11.25 -2.51 5.63
C VAL A 110 -10.36 -1.77 6.62
N ILE A 111 -10.98 -1.04 7.54
CA ILE A 111 -10.28 -0.37 8.64
C ILE A 111 -9.88 -1.43 9.66
N MET A 112 -8.58 -1.59 9.88
CA MET A 112 -8.03 -2.66 10.73
C MET A 112 -7.71 -2.19 12.14
N SER A 113 -7.48 -0.90 12.34
CA SER A 113 -7.10 -0.38 13.65
C SER A 113 -7.51 1.09 13.85
N PRO A 114 -7.60 1.55 15.11
CA PRO A 114 -7.91 2.94 15.45
C PRO A 114 -6.86 3.94 14.94
N GLU A 115 -5.63 3.50 14.72
CA GLU A 115 -4.53 4.32 14.21
C GLU A 115 -4.69 4.65 12.71
N GLY A 116 -5.69 4.05 12.02
CA GLY A 116 -6.00 4.32 10.63
C GLY A 116 -5.37 3.36 9.64
N TYR A 117 -4.92 2.18 10.05
CA TYR A 117 -4.45 1.16 9.12
C TYR A 117 -5.61 0.57 8.31
N LEU A 118 -5.43 0.55 6.99
CA LEU A 118 -6.40 0.03 6.04
C LEU A 118 -5.85 -1.21 5.33
N LEU A 119 -6.67 -2.23 5.18
CA LEU A 119 -6.38 -3.40 4.38
C LEU A 119 -7.14 -3.32 3.06
N THR A 120 -6.41 -3.37 1.95
CA THR A 120 -6.98 -3.40 0.60
C THR A 120 -6.18 -4.33 -0.30
N ASN A 121 -6.64 -4.51 -1.53
CA ASN A 121 -5.91 -5.30 -2.52
C ASN A 121 -4.77 -4.50 -3.15
N ASN A 122 -3.64 -5.18 -3.40
CA ASN A 122 -2.47 -4.54 -4.00
C ASN A 122 -2.77 -3.83 -5.33
N HIS A 123 -3.62 -4.42 -6.19
CA HIS A 123 -3.95 -3.82 -7.48
C HIS A 123 -4.74 -2.50 -7.38
N VAL A 124 -5.33 -2.19 -6.22
CA VAL A 124 -6.02 -0.91 -5.98
C VAL A 124 -5.01 0.21 -5.75
N THR A 125 -3.90 -0.07 -5.10
CA THR A 125 -2.91 0.93 -4.66
C THR A 125 -1.62 0.94 -5.47
N ALA A 126 -1.24 -0.15 -6.15
CA ALA A 126 0.07 -0.40 -6.75
C ALA A 126 0.28 0.71 -7.79
N ASP A 127 -0.06 1.36 -8.44
CA ASP A 127 0.31 2.39 -9.43
C ASP A 127 -0.44 3.73 -9.20
N ALA A 128 -1.05 3.90 -8.03
CA ALA A 128 -1.78 5.11 -7.73
C ALA A 128 -0.82 6.26 -7.37
N ASP A 129 -0.96 7.39 -8.03
CA ASP A 129 -0.26 8.64 -7.67
C ASP A 129 -0.94 9.34 -6.50
N GLN A 130 -2.27 9.14 -6.35
CA GLN A 130 -3.06 9.69 -5.26
C GLN A 130 -4.14 8.69 -4.85
N ILE A 131 -4.38 8.60 -3.56
CA ILE A 131 -5.44 7.78 -2.97
C ILE A 131 -6.25 8.67 -2.03
N VAL A 132 -7.57 8.69 -2.23
CA VAL A 132 -8.53 9.34 -1.35
C VAL A 132 -9.39 8.27 -0.69
N VAL A 133 -9.47 8.33 0.63
CA VAL A 133 -10.26 7.40 1.43
C VAL A 133 -11.57 8.09 1.82
N ALA A 134 -12.69 7.51 1.41
CA ALA A 134 -14.02 7.99 1.79
C ALA A 134 -14.68 7.03 2.77
N LEU A 135 -15.04 7.54 3.92
CA LEU A 135 -15.73 6.81 4.98
C LEU A 135 -17.23 6.81 4.77
N LYS A 136 -17.94 5.88 5.43
CA LYS A 136 -19.40 5.78 5.35
C LYS A 136 -20.15 7.06 5.79
N ASP A 137 -19.56 7.83 6.68
CA ASP A 137 -20.15 9.08 7.21
C ASP A 137 -19.88 10.30 6.30
N GLY A 138 -19.26 10.10 5.14
CA GLY A 138 -18.98 11.14 4.15
C GLY A 138 -17.68 11.91 4.40
N ARG A 139 -16.89 11.54 5.39
CA ARG A 139 -15.53 12.10 5.58
C ARG A 139 -14.58 11.53 4.54
N GLU A 140 -13.74 12.39 4.00
CA GLU A 140 -12.68 12.04 3.04
C GLU A 140 -11.31 12.51 3.58
N THR A 141 -10.27 11.73 3.27
CA THR A 141 -8.88 12.00 3.66
C THR A 141 -7.90 11.48 2.63
#